data_7bec6c814c566abb0845201fb40cd048
#
_entry.id   7bec6c814c566abb0845201fb40cd048
#
_cell.length_a   1.000
_cell.length_b   1.000
_cell.length_c   1.000
_cell.angle_alpha   90.00
_cell.angle_beta   90.00
_cell.angle_gamma   90.00
#
_symmetry.space_group_name_H-M   'P 1'
#
loop_
_entity.id
_entity.type
_entity.pdbx_description
1 polymer ?
#
loop_
_entity_poly.entity_id
_entity_poly.type
_entity_poly.pdbx_seq_one_letter_code
_entity_poly.pdbx_strand_id
1 'polypeptide(L)'
;MDTIKAIEDRRSIRKYKDIKVSKEQILDILNAGRLAPSAKNRQPWYFIKVSTKMKNEIADLMLNYVQNKEKDGRLYSVSFTANVIKEAPVLILILKSKDDEWDRYDTLSVGAAIENMCLRSTELNLGTLWIGDTDFVENEILDMTKHNDMELVSSLVIGYPNQEPKMRPRKDLEEIVEYYE
;
A
#
# COMPACT_ATOMS: atom_id res chain seq x y z
N MET A 1 -8.28 5.39 19.26
CA MET A 1 -7.57 6.67 18.94
C MET A 1 -8.55 7.60 18.27
N ASP A 2 -8.40 8.91 18.44
CA ASP A 2 -9.19 9.89 17.68
C ASP A 2 -8.75 9.91 16.23
N THR A 3 -9.69 10.13 15.29
CA THR A 3 -9.42 10.11 13.83
C THR A 3 -8.35 11.11 13.43
N ILE A 4 -8.42 12.35 13.98
CA ILE A 4 -7.42 13.38 13.64
C ILE A 4 -6.03 12.96 14.08
N LYS A 5 -5.93 12.34 15.26
CA LYS A 5 -4.67 11.84 15.78
C LYS A 5 -4.11 10.69 14.90
N ALA A 6 -4.95 9.82 14.38
CA ALA A 6 -4.49 8.76 13.45
C ALA A 6 -3.92 9.37 12.16
N ILE A 7 -4.57 10.41 11.62
CA ILE A 7 -4.10 11.15 10.44
C ILE A 7 -2.76 11.83 10.71
N GLU A 8 -2.64 12.50 11.87
CA GLU A 8 -1.42 13.21 12.27
C GLU A 8 -0.25 12.26 12.56
N ASP A 9 -0.50 11.11 13.18
CA ASP A 9 0.54 10.16 13.60
C ASP A 9 0.96 9.19 12.48
N ARG A 10 0.11 8.97 11.48
CA ARG A 10 0.43 8.05 10.38
C ARG A 10 1.72 8.44 9.66
N ARG A 11 2.63 7.48 9.52
CA ARG A 11 3.92 7.63 8.80
C ARG A 11 4.14 6.47 7.84
N SER A 12 4.92 6.73 6.81
CA SER A 12 5.47 5.67 5.95
C SER A 12 6.61 4.98 6.68
N ILE A 13 6.37 3.77 7.16
CA ILE A 13 7.33 2.96 7.90
C ILE A 13 8.09 2.05 6.94
N ARG A 14 9.42 2.01 7.08
CA ARG A 14 10.34 1.29 6.20
C ARG A 14 11.31 0.36 6.94
N LYS A 15 11.20 0.30 8.27
CA LYS A 15 11.91 -0.66 9.12
C LYS A 15 10.92 -1.26 10.09
N TYR A 16 10.95 -2.57 10.24
CA TYR A 16 10.00 -3.32 11.03
C TYR A 16 10.71 -4.18 12.08
N LYS A 17 10.03 -4.40 13.20
CA LYS A 17 10.45 -5.40 14.20
C LYS A 17 10.08 -6.78 13.67
N ASP A 18 10.88 -7.78 14.00
CA ASP A 18 10.56 -9.19 13.74
C ASP A 18 9.51 -9.68 14.73
N ILE A 19 8.31 -9.11 14.62
CA ILE A 19 7.14 -9.44 15.45
C ILE A 19 5.98 -9.74 14.50
N LYS A 20 5.36 -10.90 14.71
CA LYS A 20 4.23 -11.34 13.90
C LYS A 20 3.01 -10.45 14.14
N VAL A 21 2.39 -9.97 13.07
CA VAL A 21 1.06 -9.34 13.12
C VAL A 21 0.00 -10.43 13.23
N SER A 22 -0.94 -10.29 14.17
CA SER A 22 -1.97 -11.30 14.40
C SER A 22 -2.97 -11.35 13.24
N LYS A 23 -3.64 -12.50 13.10
CA LYS A 23 -4.69 -12.67 12.10
C LYS A 23 -5.85 -11.68 12.32
N GLU A 24 -6.20 -11.45 13.57
CA GLU A 24 -7.26 -10.54 14.00
C GLU A 24 -6.92 -9.09 13.60
N GLN A 25 -5.69 -8.64 13.82
CA GLN A 25 -5.23 -7.32 13.39
C GLN A 25 -5.28 -7.19 11.86
N ILE A 26 -4.85 -8.22 11.12
CA ILE A 26 -4.90 -8.20 9.65
C ILE A 26 -6.34 -8.11 9.16
N LEU A 27 -7.26 -8.90 9.72
CA LEU A 27 -8.67 -8.88 9.35
C LEU A 27 -9.33 -7.53 9.68
N ASP A 28 -8.98 -6.92 10.79
CA ASP A 28 -9.48 -5.61 11.19
C ASP A 28 -9.02 -4.51 10.22
N ILE A 29 -7.75 -4.53 9.80
CA ILE A 29 -7.21 -3.61 8.82
C ILE A 29 -7.88 -3.80 7.43
N LEU A 30 -8.05 -5.04 6.98
CA LEU A 30 -8.74 -5.34 5.73
C LEU A 30 -10.21 -4.87 5.77
N ASN A 31 -10.87 -5.03 6.93
CA ASN A 31 -12.23 -4.55 7.13
C ASN A 31 -12.32 -3.01 7.08
N ALA A 32 -11.33 -2.29 7.60
CA ALA A 32 -11.26 -0.83 7.45
C ALA A 32 -11.17 -0.42 5.97
N GLY A 33 -10.36 -1.11 5.16
CA GLY A 33 -10.32 -0.91 3.72
C GLY A 33 -11.67 -1.18 3.05
N ARG A 34 -12.32 -2.29 3.39
CA ARG A 34 -13.64 -2.67 2.87
C ARG A 34 -14.72 -1.62 3.16
N LEU A 35 -14.61 -0.85 4.23
CA LEU A 35 -15.58 0.18 4.63
C LEU A 35 -15.36 1.52 3.95
N ALA A 36 -14.38 1.64 3.05
CA ALA A 36 -14.17 2.86 2.29
C ALA A 36 -15.38 3.19 1.39
N PRO A 37 -15.61 4.47 1.07
CA PRO A 37 -16.58 4.83 0.05
C PRO A 37 -16.07 4.43 -1.34
N SER A 38 -17.00 4.11 -2.23
CA SER A 38 -16.68 3.89 -3.65
C SER A 38 -17.77 4.50 -4.55
N ALA A 39 -17.40 4.85 -5.77
CA ALA A 39 -18.33 5.38 -6.74
C ALA A 39 -19.50 4.41 -6.92
N LYS A 40 -20.75 4.88 -6.71
CA LYS A 40 -21.98 4.06 -6.77
C LYS A 40 -21.90 2.74 -5.95
N ASN A 41 -21.08 2.71 -4.90
CA ASN A 41 -20.85 1.53 -4.08
C ASN A 41 -20.33 0.31 -4.89
N ARG A 42 -19.50 0.57 -5.89
CA ARG A 42 -18.95 -0.48 -6.77
C ARG A 42 -17.98 -1.43 -6.04
N GLN A 43 -17.29 -0.95 -4.98
CA GLN A 43 -16.36 -1.73 -4.17
C GLN A 43 -15.32 -2.48 -5.02
N PRO A 44 -14.54 -1.76 -5.86
CA PRO A 44 -13.73 -2.36 -6.91
C PRO A 44 -12.48 -3.09 -6.40
N TRP A 45 -12.13 -2.92 -5.14
CA TRP A 45 -10.92 -3.47 -4.52
C TRP A 45 -10.99 -4.98 -4.32
N TYR A 46 -9.84 -5.60 -4.51
CA TYR A 46 -9.59 -6.98 -4.15
C TYR A 46 -8.26 -7.07 -3.37
N PHE A 47 -8.28 -7.64 -2.18
CA PHE A 47 -7.12 -7.69 -1.30
C PHE A 47 -6.56 -9.10 -1.22
N ILE A 48 -5.26 -9.25 -1.49
CA ILE A 48 -4.55 -10.53 -1.37
C ILE A 48 -3.46 -10.42 -0.32
N LYS A 49 -3.65 -11.07 0.83
CA LYS A 49 -2.57 -11.28 1.79
C LYS A 49 -1.71 -12.44 1.33
N VAL A 50 -0.49 -12.17 0.90
CA VAL A 50 0.41 -13.21 0.40
C VAL A 50 1.15 -13.95 1.52
N SER A 51 1.64 -15.15 1.22
CA SER A 51 2.52 -15.91 2.11
C SER A 51 3.91 -15.26 2.19
N THR A 52 4.68 -15.60 3.23
CA THR A 52 6.09 -15.15 3.33
C THR A 52 6.93 -15.57 2.13
N LYS A 53 6.70 -16.78 1.60
CA LYS A 53 7.38 -17.27 0.41
C LYS A 53 7.09 -16.37 -0.80
N MET A 54 5.82 -16.17 -1.13
CA MET A 54 5.39 -15.32 -2.25
C MET A 54 5.86 -13.86 -2.09
N LYS A 55 5.80 -13.32 -0.87
CA LYS A 55 6.33 -11.99 -0.56
C LYS A 55 7.81 -11.85 -0.95
N ASN A 56 8.62 -12.83 -0.61
CA ASN A 56 10.05 -12.82 -0.93
C ASN A 56 10.27 -13.01 -2.45
N GLU A 57 9.50 -13.86 -3.11
CA GLU A 57 9.56 -14.05 -4.57
C GLU A 57 9.23 -12.74 -5.30
N ILE A 58 8.20 -11.99 -4.88
CA ILE A 58 7.88 -10.67 -5.44
C ILE A 58 9.04 -9.69 -5.24
N ALA A 59 9.63 -9.64 -4.06
CA ALA A 59 10.78 -8.76 -3.81
C ALA A 59 12.00 -9.16 -4.67
N ASP A 60 12.24 -10.44 -4.89
CA ASP A 60 13.31 -10.93 -5.77
C ASP A 60 13.04 -10.57 -7.25
N LEU A 61 11.81 -10.65 -7.72
CA LEU A 61 11.41 -10.17 -9.06
C LEU A 61 11.73 -8.68 -9.21
N MET A 62 11.36 -7.84 -8.24
CA MET A 62 11.68 -6.41 -8.25
C MET A 62 13.20 -6.15 -8.29
N LEU A 63 14.00 -6.88 -7.53
CA LEU A 63 15.46 -6.76 -7.54
C LEU A 63 16.05 -7.18 -8.89
N ASN A 64 15.56 -8.27 -9.47
CA ASN A 64 15.98 -8.75 -10.78
C ASN A 64 15.60 -7.76 -11.89
N TYR A 65 14.41 -7.16 -11.79
CA TYR A 65 13.93 -6.16 -12.76
C TYR A 65 14.90 -4.98 -12.91
N VAL A 66 15.54 -4.54 -11.83
CA VAL A 66 16.45 -3.37 -11.84
C VAL A 66 17.92 -3.71 -11.93
N GLN A 67 18.30 -5.01 -11.95
CA GLN A 67 19.69 -5.45 -11.80
C GLN A 67 20.63 -4.86 -12.84
N ASN A 68 20.17 -4.72 -14.10
CA ASN A 68 20.99 -4.24 -15.21
C ASN A 68 20.39 -2.97 -15.87
N LYS A 69 19.60 -2.20 -15.13
CA LYS A 69 18.97 -0.98 -15.62
C LYS A 69 19.63 0.24 -14.97
N GLU A 70 19.70 1.33 -15.73
CA GLU A 70 20.07 2.62 -15.17
C GLU A 70 19.03 3.04 -14.13
N LYS A 71 19.52 3.37 -12.92
CA LYS A 71 18.64 3.69 -11.78
C LYS A 71 18.36 5.18 -11.73
N ASP A 72 17.46 5.62 -12.58
CA ASP A 72 16.93 6.98 -12.58
C ASP A 72 15.45 7.02 -12.20
N GLY A 73 14.93 8.20 -11.91
CA GLY A 73 13.52 8.42 -11.60
C GLY A 73 12.98 7.43 -10.58
N ARG A 74 11.87 6.75 -10.93
CA ARG A 74 11.21 5.76 -10.05
C ARG A 74 12.06 4.50 -9.83
N LEU A 75 12.92 4.10 -10.78
CA LEU A 75 13.76 2.91 -10.65
C LEU A 75 14.76 3.01 -9.49
N TYR A 76 15.12 4.23 -9.08
CA TYR A 76 16.04 4.45 -7.96
C TYR A 76 15.50 3.85 -6.65
N SER A 77 14.19 3.88 -6.41
CA SER A 77 13.58 3.39 -5.17
C SER A 77 13.30 1.90 -5.14
N VAL A 78 13.21 1.23 -6.30
CA VAL A 78 12.73 -0.17 -6.41
C VAL A 78 13.55 -1.14 -5.57
N SER A 79 14.89 -1.08 -5.62
CA SER A 79 15.75 -1.96 -4.81
C SER A 79 15.56 -1.75 -3.31
N PHE A 80 15.40 -0.49 -2.89
CA PHE A 80 15.13 -0.16 -1.49
C PHE A 80 13.76 -0.70 -1.07
N THR A 81 12.72 -0.48 -1.87
CA THR A 81 11.36 -0.93 -1.61
C THR A 81 11.27 -2.46 -1.56
N ALA A 82 11.96 -3.16 -2.46
CA ALA A 82 12.03 -4.62 -2.45
C ALA A 82 12.62 -5.16 -1.12
N ASN A 83 13.66 -4.53 -0.59
CA ASN A 83 14.22 -4.89 0.71
C ASN A 83 13.24 -4.60 1.87
N VAL A 84 12.51 -3.49 1.81
CA VAL A 84 11.44 -3.21 2.79
C VAL A 84 10.35 -4.29 2.76
N ILE A 85 9.96 -4.76 1.57
CA ILE A 85 9.01 -5.87 1.41
C ILE A 85 9.57 -7.14 2.09
N LYS A 86 10.83 -7.47 1.90
CA LYS A 86 11.46 -8.65 2.53
C LYS A 86 11.45 -8.58 4.06
N GLU A 87 11.73 -7.41 4.63
CA GLU A 87 11.77 -7.20 6.07
C GLU A 87 10.37 -7.18 6.72
N ALA A 88 9.38 -6.64 6.04
CA ALA A 88 8.04 -6.49 6.60
C ALA A 88 7.37 -7.85 6.85
N PRO A 89 6.67 -8.04 8.00
CA PRO A 89 6.00 -9.32 8.31
C PRO A 89 4.79 -9.60 7.43
N VAL A 90 4.14 -8.57 6.88
CA VAL A 90 2.91 -8.70 6.07
C VAL A 90 3.05 -7.90 4.78
N LEU A 91 2.63 -8.50 3.65
CA LEU A 91 2.39 -7.83 2.37
C LEU A 91 0.95 -8.11 1.93
N ILE A 92 0.23 -7.05 1.61
CA ILE A 92 -1.09 -7.08 0.96
C ILE A 92 -0.93 -6.53 -0.45
N LEU A 93 -1.34 -7.30 -1.44
CA LEU A 93 -1.53 -6.81 -2.81
C LEU A 93 -2.94 -6.25 -2.92
N ILE A 94 -3.09 -5.15 -3.63
CA ILE A 94 -4.36 -4.45 -3.76
C ILE A 94 -4.65 -4.32 -5.25
N LEU A 95 -5.64 -5.07 -5.69
CA LEU A 95 -6.06 -5.15 -7.08
C LEU A 95 -7.42 -4.48 -7.25
N LYS A 96 -7.76 -4.18 -8.49
CA LYS A 96 -9.11 -3.79 -8.90
C LYS A 96 -9.53 -4.53 -10.17
N SER A 97 -10.84 -4.57 -10.44
CA SER A 97 -11.37 -5.03 -11.71
C SER A 97 -10.91 -4.11 -12.85
N LYS A 98 -10.65 -4.66 -14.02
CA LYS A 98 -10.46 -3.89 -15.26
C LYS A 98 -11.81 -3.41 -15.76
N ASP A 99 -11.98 -2.09 -15.87
CA ASP A 99 -13.21 -1.46 -16.37
C ASP A 99 -12.86 -0.05 -16.87
N ASP A 100 -12.70 0.11 -18.18
CA ASP A 100 -12.22 1.36 -18.79
C ASP A 100 -13.14 2.55 -18.51
N GLU A 101 -14.46 2.33 -18.39
CA GLU A 101 -15.43 3.39 -18.11
C GLU A 101 -15.27 3.94 -16.68
N TRP A 102 -14.93 3.06 -15.74
CA TRP A 102 -14.88 3.40 -14.30
C TRP A 102 -13.46 3.48 -13.74
N ASP A 103 -12.44 3.23 -14.54
CA ASP A 103 -11.04 3.13 -14.15
C ASP A 103 -10.59 4.22 -13.17
N ARG A 104 -10.82 5.49 -13.56
CA ARG A 104 -10.47 6.64 -12.72
C ARG A 104 -11.15 6.62 -11.35
N TYR A 105 -12.44 6.32 -11.32
CA TYR A 105 -13.23 6.35 -10.08
C TYR A 105 -12.94 5.14 -9.21
N ASP A 106 -12.71 4.00 -9.81
CA ASP A 106 -12.34 2.77 -9.13
C ASP A 106 -10.94 2.92 -8.50
N THR A 107 -9.98 3.51 -9.21
CA THR A 107 -8.65 3.81 -8.67
C THR A 107 -8.72 4.79 -7.49
N LEU A 108 -9.52 5.85 -7.55
CA LEU A 108 -9.74 6.76 -6.42
C LEU A 108 -10.38 6.06 -5.23
N SER A 109 -11.34 5.18 -5.48
CA SER A 109 -12.01 4.38 -4.44
C SER A 109 -11.03 3.43 -3.74
N VAL A 110 -10.15 2.78 -4.51
CA VAL A 110 -9.07 1.93 -3.96
C VAL A 110 -8.10 2.76 -3.12
N GLY A 111 -7.76 3.98 -3.55
CA GLY A 111 -6.94 4.90 -2.76
C GLY A 111 -7.55 5.23 -1.39
N ALA A 112 -8.87 5.47 -1.34
CA ALA A 112 -9.60 5.66 -0.07
C ALA A 112 -9.54 4.40 0.82
N ALA A 113 -9.67 3.21 0.23
CA ALA A 113 -9.56 1.95 0.96
C ALA A 113 -8.16 1.77 1.57
N ILE A 114 -7.10 2.05 0.80
CA ILE A 114 -5.72 1.95 1.30
C ILE A 114 -5.48 2.93 2.45
N GLU A 115 -5.96 4.18 2.36
CA GLU A 115 -5.77 5.14 3.46
C GLU A 115 -6.51 4.70 4.72
N ASN A 116 -7.75 4.17 4.62
CA ASN A 116 -8.44 3.59 5.76
C ASN A 116 -7.61 2.47 6.42
N MET A 117 -6.98 1.60 5.62
CA MET A 117 -6.09 0.54 6.12
C MET A 117 -4.87 1.14 6.84
N CYS A 118 -4.28 2.21 6.30
CA CYS A 118 -3.14 2.90 6.92
C CYS A 118 -3.51 3.53 8.26
N LEU A 119 -4.64 4.22 8.34
CA LEU A 119 -5.14 4.85 9.57
C LEU A 119 -5.48 3.81 10.64
N ARG A 120 -6.15 2.72 10.23
CA ARG A 120 -6.46 1.64 11.18
C ARG A 120 -5.20 0.95 11.69
N SER A 121 -4.21 0.74 10.84
CA SER A 121 -2.91 0.20 11.26
C SER A 121 -2.25 1.10 12.30
N THR A 122 -2.28 2.43 12.09
CA THR A 122 -1.72 3.41 13.03
C THR A 122 -2.41 3.32 14.39
N GLU A 123 -3.73 3.21 14.42
CA GLU A 123 -4.51 3.04 15.64
C GLU A 123 -4.16 1.75 16.39
N LEU A 124 -3.81 0.69 15.67
CA LEU A 124 -3.35 -0.58 16.22
C LEU A 124 -1.85 -0.59 16.61
N ASN A 125 -1.17 0.56 16.61
CA ASN A 125 0.27 0.71 16.83
C ASN A 125 1.11 -0.07 15.80
N LEU A 126 0.58 -0.27 14.59
CA LEU A 126 1.28 -0.85 13.45
C LEU A 126 1.71 0.26 12.48
N GLY A 127 2.80 0.02 11.78
CA GLY A 127 3.27 0.89 10.71
C GLY A 127 2.98 0.30 9.34
N THR A 128 2.79 1.19 8.37
CA THR A 128 2.53 0.83 6.98
C THR A 128 3.48 1.55 6.03
N LEU A 129 3.72 0.93 4.86
CA LEU A 129 4.24 1.61 3.69
C LEU A 129 3.34 1.29 2.50
N TRP A 130 2.75 2.33 1.93
CA TRP A 130 2.03 2.25 0.67
C TRP A 130 3.04 2.25 -0.48
N ILE A 131 3.02 1.23 -1.34
CA ILE A 131 4.04 0.92 -2.33
C ILE A 131 3.44 0.93 -3.74
N GLY A 132 3.93 1.82 -4.59
CA GLY A 132 3.63 1.82 -6.02
C GLY A 132 4.62 0.99 -6.85
N ASP A 133 5.85 0.79 -6.37
CA ASP A 133 6.95 0.20 -7.15
C ASP A 133 6.72 -1.29 -7.54
N THR A 134 5.70 -1.95 -7.00
CA THR A 134 5.31 -3.31 -7.40
C THR A 134 4.69 -3.36 -8.82
N ASP A 135 4.31 -2.22 -9.37
CA ASP A 135 3.82 -2.10 -10.75
C ASP A 135 4.88 -2.49 -11.80
N PHE A 136 6.17 -2.36 -11.48
CA PHE A 136 7.26 -2.80 -12.37
C PHE A 136 7.29 -4.32 -12.63
N VAL A 137 6.61 -5.11 -11.80
CA VAL A 137 6.51 -6.57 -11.90
C VAL A 137 5.04 -7.02 -11.78
N GLU A 138 4.12 -6.16 -12.23
CA GLU A 138 2.67 -6.42 -12.15
C GLU A 138 2.28 -7.72 -12.85
N ASN A 139 2.73 -7.94 -14.08
CA ASN A 139 2.36 -9.11 -14.86
C ASN A 139 2.76 -10.41 -14.13
N GLU A 140 3.98 -10.46 -13.59
CA GLU A 140 4.46 -11.61 -12.83
C GLU A 140 3.64 -11.82 -11.55
N ILE A 141 3.27 -10.74 -10.87
CA ILE A 141 2.40 -10.81 -9.67
C ILE A 141 1.01 -11.35 -10.03
N LEU A 142 0.41 -10.87 -11.12
CA LEU A 142 -0.90 -11.32 -11.58
C LEU A 142 -0.87 -12.79 -11.99
N ASP A 143 0.18 -13.24 -12.69
CA ASP A 143 0.40 -14.65 -13.01
C ASP A 143 0.54 -15.52 -11.76
N MET A 144 1.37 -15.13 -10.80
CA MET A 144 1.58 -15.83 -9.53
C MET A 144 0.30 -15.96 -8.71
N THR A 145 -0.56 -14.95 -8.74
CA THR A 145 -1.82 -14.90 -8.00
C THR A 145 -3.01 -15.43 -8.80
N LYS A 146 -2.85 -15.70 -10.11
CA LYS A 146 -3.89 -16.14 -11.05
C LYS A 146 -5.05 -15.14 -11.19
N HIS A 147 -4.70 -13.84 -11.22
CA HIS A 147 -5.66 -12.73 -11.36
C HIS A 147 -5.34 -11.87 -12.60
N ASN A 148 -5.06 -12.51 -13.75
CA ASN A 148 -4.70 -11.82 -15.00
C ASN A 148 -5.85 -10.97 -15.58
N ASP A 149 -7.07 -11.19 -15.11
CA ASP A 149 -8.26 -10.40 -15.43
C ASP A 149 -8.40 -9.13 -14.57
N MET A 150 -7.51 -8.93 -13.61
CA MET A 150 -7.46 -7.77 -12.73
C MET A 150 -6.24 -6.87 -13.03
N GLU A 151 -6.15 -5.75 -12.33
CA GLU A 151 -5.06 -4.79 -12.37
C GLU A 151 -4.49 -4.59 -10.96
N LEU A 152 -3.17 -4.57 -10.84
CA LEU A 152 -2.49 -4.27 -9.58
C LEU A 152 -2.43 -2.76 -9.37
N VAL A 153 -3.25 -2.23 -8.48
CA VAL A 153 -3.24 -0.80 -8.17
C VAL A 153 -2.06 -0.42 -7.29
N SER A 154 -1.75 -1.25 -6.30
CA SER A 154 -0.68 -0.95 -5.32
C SER A 154 -0.41 -2.14 -4.40
N SER A 155 0.55 -1.96 -3.50
CA SER A 155 0.81 -2.89 -2.41
C SER A 155 0.94 -2.16 -1.08
N LEU A 156 0.66 -2.85 0.02
CA LEU A 156 0.76 -2.33 1.37
C LEU A 156 1.55 -3.32 2.23
N VAL A 157 2.67 -2.88 2.80
CA VAL A 157 3.34 -3.65 3.86
C VAL A 157 2.89 -3.17 5.23
N ILE A 158 2.79 -4.09 6.18
CA ILE A 158 2.28 -3.86 7.53
C ILE A 158 3.16 -4.60 8.54
N GLY A 159 3.49 -3.95 9.64
CA GLY A 159 4.25 -4.55 10.74
C GLY A 159 4.46 -3.60 11.91
N TYR A 160 5.03 -4.09 13.00
CA TYR A 160 5.39 -3.24 14.14
C TYR A 160 6.58 -2.36 13.76
N PRO A 161 6.47 -1.01 13.88
CA PRO A 161 7.52 -0.09 13.46
C PRO A 161 8.79 -0.26 14.30
N ASN A 162 9.94 -0.25 13.63
CA ASN A 162 11.26 -0.20 14.24
C ASN A 162 11.97 1.12 13.89
N GLN A 163 11.21 2.18 13.73
CA GLN A 163 11.67 3.55 13.47
C GLN A 163 10.57 4.54 13.84
N GLU A 164 10.97 5.78 14.10
CA GLU A 164 10.07 6.92 14.38
C GLU A 164 10.39 8.06 13.41
N PRO A 165 9.89 8.00 12.16
CA PRO A 165 10.17 9.04 11.19
C PRO A 165 9.44 10.33 11.54
N LYS A 166 10.15 11.46 11.46
CA LYS A 166 9.56 12.79 11.64
C LYS A 166 8.50 13.05 10.56
N MET A 167 7.49 13.82 10.91
CA MET A 167 6.54 14.36 9.94
C MET A 167 7.29 15.19 8.89
N ARG A 168 7.03 14.94 7.63
CA ARG A 168 7.52 15.80 6.55
C ARG A 168 6.65 17.05 6.46
N PRO A 169 7.23 18.21 6.09
CA PRO A 169 6.44 19.42 5.91
C PRO A 169 5.30 19.20 4.91
N ARG A 170 4.23 19.91 5.11
CA ARG A 170 3.10 20.01 4.18
C ARG A 170 3.07 21.44 3.65
N LYS A 171 2.48 21.61 2.50
CA LYS A 171 2.12 22.95 2.00
C LYS A 171 1.15 23.60 2.96
N ASP A 172 1.23 24.91 3.07
CA ASP A 172 0.25 25.67 3.81
C ASP A 172 -1.11 25.63 3.10
N LEU A 173 -2.19 25.78 3.86
CA LEU A 173 -3.54 25.68 3.27
C LEU A 173 -3.77 26.73 2.18
N GLU A 174 -3.21 27.91 2.33
CA GLU A 174 -3.28 29.01 1.36
C GLU A 174 -2.65 28.67 0.01
N GLU A 175 -1.72 27.70 -0.02
CA GLU A 175 -1.10 27.24 -1.27
C GLU A 175 -1.97 26.25 -2.07
N ILE A 176 -2.98 25.65 -1.44
CA ILE A 176 -3.75 24.52 -1.99
C ILE A 176 -5.27 24.73 -1.90
N VAL A 177 -5.72 25.86 -1.35
CA VAL A 177 -7.14 26.21 -1.21
C VAL A 177 -7.38 27.55 -1.87
N GLU A 178 -8.41 27.64 -2.68
CA GLU A 178 -8.89 28.86 -3.30
C GLU A 178 -10.39 29.02 -2.99
N TYR A 179 -10.81 30.21 -2.60
CA TYR A 179 -12.21 30.52 -2.27
C TYR A 179 -12.80 31.39 -3.36
N TYR A 180 -13.93 30.99 -3.90
CA TYR A 180 -14.77 31.79 -4.81
C TYR A 180 -16.04 32.17 -4.05
N GLU A 181 -16.23 33.49 -3.84
CA GLU A 181 -17.42 34.07 -3.21
C GLU A 181 -18.45 34.50 -4.24
#